data_461a1710a0a3f7044a33cba9f1aa4720
#
_entry.id   461a1710a0a3f7044a33cba9f1aa4720
#
_cell.length_a   1.000
_cell.length_b   1.000
_cell.length_c   1.000
_cell.angle_alpha   90.00
_cell.angle_beta   90.00
_cell.angle_gamma   90.00
#
_symmetry.space_group_name_H-M   'P 1'
#
loop_
_entity.id
_entity.type
_entity.pdbx_description
1 polymer ?
#
loop_
_entity_poly.entity_id
_entity_poly.type
_entity_poly.pdbx_seq_one_letter_code
_entity_poly.pdbx_strand_id
1 'polypeptide(L)'
;VRQSLPRWGALVMLCFFAAYCILEASYSAYIFADVMKKGLVGGESYTLLLLLILAVAAYAIQSGIESRARVYESLFWVLFVPLFLLLWIAASDVNTVYLHSFFTTPVSEVAGEGLLVFEYLMPMFLVLFFPAYVRKDAQKKMVAAVYRALWVAVIVFALFDLILLGSFGERAMAQMRYPALTLMSNIHLRGSFLKRLDAFLLAIWFFTLFAFINVFLFYAKQLIAAIGGEFTGHGNAE
;
A
#
# COMPACT_ATOMS: atom_id res chain seq x y z
N VAL A 1 9.06 21.66 -10.37
CA VAL A 1 10.16 21.86 -9.41
C VAL A 1 11.25 22.80 -10.00
N ARG A 2 11.52 22.72 -11.31
CA ARG A 2 12.55 23.56 -11.98
C ARG A 2 12.28 25.07 -11.96
N GLN A 3 11.05 25.51 -11.83
CA GLN A 3 10.70 26.94 -11.95
C GLN A 3 10.82 27.72 -10.64
N SER A 4 10.98 27.05 -9.50
CA SER A 4 10.92 27.68 -8.18
C SER A 4 12.11 27.39 -7.24
N LEU A 5 13.02 26.48 -7.60
CA LEU A 5 14.15 26.09 -6.75
C LEU A 5 15.50 26.23 -7.47
N PRO A 6 16.57 26.65 -6.75
CA PRO A 6 17.91 26.62 -7.28
C PRO A 6 18.32 25.18 -7.61
N ARG A 7 19.20 25.02 -8.62
CA ARG A 7 19.63 23.69 -9.16
C ARG A 7 20.06 22.71 -8.06
N TRP A 8 20.80 23.17 -7.08
CA TRP A 8 21.23 22.34 -5.93
C TRP A 8 20.04 21.87 -5.09
N GLY A 9 19.08 22.74 -4.81
CA GLY A 9 17.87 22.36 -4.05
C GLY A 9 17.03 21.31 -4.80
N ALA A 10 16.90 21.42 -6.10
CA ALA A 10 16.22 20.44 -6.92
C ALA A 10 16.93 19.07 -6.87
N LEU A 11 18.27 19.03 -6.97
CA LEU A 11 19.05 17.80 -6.88
C LEU A 11 18.91 17.13 -5.51
N VAL A 12 19.00 17.90 -4.42
CA VAL A 12 18.82 17.35 -3.06
C VAL A 12 17.44 16.72 -2.91
N MET A 13 16.37 17.41 -3.37
CA MET A 13 15.02 16.85 -3.33
C MET A 13 14.89 15.57 -4.18
N LEU A 14 15.44 15.54 -5.40
CA LEU A 14 15.40 14.35 -6.25
C LEU A 14 16.12 13.16 -5.60
N CYS A 15 17.30 13.39 -5.02
CA CYS A 15 18.04 12.36 -4.29
C CYS A 15 17.26 11.85 -3.07
N PHE A 16 16.66 12.75 -2.29
CA PHE A 16 15.85 12.38 -1.13
C PHE A 16 14.66 11.51 -1.52
N PHE A 17 13.88 11.92 -2.52
CA PHE A 17 12.75 11.12 -2.98
C PHE A 17 13.16 9.82 -3.67
N ALA A 18 14.29 9.78 -4.36
CA ALA A 18 14.80 8.54 -4.94
C ALA A 18 15.19 7.54 -3.85
N ALA A 19 15.91 7.99 -2.81
CA ALA A 19 16.26 7.18 -1.65
C ALA A 19 15.01 6.70 -0.91
N TYR A 20 14.04 7.56 -0.69
CA TYR A 20 12.75 7.21 -0.09
C TYR A 20 12.03 6.12 -0.89
N CYS A 21 11.92 6.25 -2.21
CA CYS A 21 11.29 5.23 -3.04
C CYS A 21 12.01 3.88 -2.98
N ILE A 22 13.34 3.87 -2.91
CA ILE A 22 14.12 2.63 -2.78
C ILE A 22 13.89 1.98 -1.42
N LEU A 23 13.86 2.75 -0.35
CA LEU A 23 13.59 2.26 1.01
C LEU A 23 12.19 1.65 1.11
N GLU A 24 11.17 2.33 0.59
CA GLU A 24 9.78 1.82 0.59
C GLU A 24 9.63 0.55 -0.24
N ALA A 25 10.28 0.49 -1.42
CA ALA A 25 10.28 -0.72 -2.23
C ALA A 25 10.94 -1.90 -1.49
N SER A 26 12.06 -1.64 -0.81
CA SER A 26 12.79 -2.63 -0.03
C SER A 26 11.97 -3.13 1.16
N TYR A 27 11.33 -2.22 1.89
CA TYR A 27 10.46 -2.54 3.01
C TYR A 27 9.23 -3.36 2.57
N SER A 28 8.58 -2.96 1.47
CA SER A 28 7.46 -3.70 0.89
C SER A 28 7.87 -5.09 0.44
N ALA A 29 9.07 -5.25 -0.14
CA ALA A 29 9.62 -6.55 -0.52
C ALA A 29 9.93 -7.43 0.70
N TYR A 30 10.41 -6.83 1.79
CA TYR A 30 10.62 -7.52 3.07
C TYR A 30 9.29 -8.05 3.62
N ILE A 31 8.25 -7.21 3.71
CA ILE A 31 6.91 -7.61 4.17
C ILE A 31 6.35 -8.71 3.27
N PHE A 32 6.50 -8.56 1.95
CA PHE A 32 6.05 -9.56 0.99
C PHE A 32 6.66 -10.94 1.30
N ALA A 33 7.97 -11.02 1.45
CA ALA A 33 8.65 -12.27 1.71
C ALA A 33 8.27 -12.89 3.07
N ASP A 34 8.09 -12.06 4.11
CA ASP A 34 7.69 -12.52 5.44
C ASP A 34 6.24 -13.06 5.46
N VAL A 35 5.31 -12.36 4.81
CA VAL A 35 3.91 -12.77 4.71
C VAL A 35 3.77 -14.05 3.89
N MET A 36 4.44 -14.12 2.73
CA MET A 36 4.38 -15.31 1.87
C MET A 36 4.98 -16.54 2.54
N LYS A 37 6.11 -16.38 3.22
CA LYS A 37 6.74 -17.48 3.96
C LYS A 37 5.83 -18.04 5.05
N LYS A 38 5.11 -17.17 5.76
CA LYS A 38 4.23 -17.59 6.87
C LYS A 38 2.89 -18.12 6.38
N GLY A 39 2.37 -17.58 5.30
CA GLY A 39 1.02 -17.87 4.84
C GLY A 39 0.91 -19.01 3.84
N LEU A 40 1.85 -19.15 2.90
CA LEU A 40 1.72 -20.09 1.78
C LEU A 40 2.77 -21.20 1.78
N VAL A 41 4.00 -20.90 2.19
CA VAL A 41 5.14 -21.77 1.85
C VAL A 41 5.95 -22.08 3.10
N GLY A 42 5.48 -23.02 3.89
CA GLY A 42 6.04 -23.38 5.19
C GLY A 42 7.48 -23.95 5.20
N GLY A 43 8.22 -23.93 4.11
CA GLY A 43 9.57 -24.51 4.03
C GLY A 43 10.54 -23.78 3.13
N GLU A 44 10.08 -22.80 2.33
CA GLU A 44 10.92 -22.12 1.34
C GLU A 44 11.86 -21.07 1.96
N SER A 45 12.97 -20.82 1.26
CA SER A 45 13.92 -19.81 1.67
C SER A 45 13.34 -18.42 1.50
N TYR A 46 13.38 -17.62 2.56
CA TYR A 46 13.03 -16.19 2.55
C TYR A 46 13.77 -15.45 1.41
N THR A 47 15.05 -15.75 1.23
CA THR A 47 15.89 -15.13 0.19
C THR A 47 15.39 -15.43 -1.21
N LEU A 48 14.94 -16.67 -1.45
CA LEU A 48 14.39 -17.05 -2.76
C LEU A 48 13.11 -16.26 -3.10
N LEU A 49 12.19 -16.14 -2.14
CA LEU A 49 10.96 -15.36 -2.31
C LEU A 49 11.28 -13.89 -2.60
N LEU A 50 12.22 -13.32 -1.87
CA LEU A 50 12.67 -11.94 -2.07
C LEU A 50 13.28 -11.73 -3.47
N LEU A 51 14.17 -12.63 -3.90
CA LEU A 51 14.79 -12.53 -5.23
C LEU A 51 13.76 -12.67 -6.35
N LEU A 52 12.80 -13.59 -6.21
CA LEU A 52 11.75 -13.78 -7.21
C LEU A 52 10.88 -12.54 -7.37
N ILE A 53 10.39 -11.95 -6.26
CA ILE A 53 9.55 -10.74 -6.36
C ILE A 53 10.31 -9.57 -6.95
N LEU A 54 11.59 -9.39 -6.58
CA LEU A 54 12.43 -8.32 -7.13
C LEU A 54 12.73 -8.53 -8.61
N ALA A 55 12.98 -9.76 -9.06
CA ALA A 55 13.19 -10.07 -10.47
C ALA A 55 11.93 -9.76 -11.32
N VAL A 56 10.76 -10.17 -10.84
CA VAL A 56 9.48 -9.89 -11.52
C VAL A 56 9.19 -8.38 -11.52
N ALA A 57 9.45 -7.70 -10.41
CA ALA A 57 9.29 -6.25 -10.32
C ALA A 57 10.27 -5.52 -11.27
N ALA A 58 11.53 -5.93 -11.34
CA ALA A 58 12.52 -5.36 -12.26
C ALA A 58 12.13 -5.53 -13.73
N TYR A 59 11.53 -6.66 -14.08
CA TYR A 59 10.95 -6.85 -15.41
C TYR A 59 9.76 -5.91 -15.64
N ALA A 60 8.85 -5.83 -14.69
CA ALA A 60 7.64 -5.02 -14.81
C ALA A 60 7.90 -3.51 -14.87
N ILE A 61 8.98 -2.97 -14.28
CA ILE A 61 9.32 -1.54 -14.35
C ILE A 61 9.76 -1.08 -15.75
N GLN A 62 9.94 -1.97 -16.70
CA GLN A 62 10.25 -1.61 -18.08
C GLN A 62 9.02 -1.12 -18.85
N SER A 63 7.81 -1.50 -18.42
CA SER A 63 6.56 -1.04 -19.05
C SER A 63 6.29 0.44 -18.75
N GLY A 64 5.65 1.13 -19.71
CA GLY A 64 5.29 2.54 -19.57
C GLY A 64 4.19 2.79 -18.55
N ILE A 65 3.99 4.08 -18.17
CA ILE A 65 3.02 4.48 -17.16
C ILE A 65 1.57 4.16 -17.57
N GLU A 66 1.26 4.25 -18.86
CA GLU A 66 -0.09 3.97 -19.36
C GLU A 66 -0.46 2.49 -19.21
N SER A 67 0.46 1.59 -19.57
CA SER A 67 0.27 0.15 -19.39
C SER A 67 0.05 -0.22 -17.94
N ARG A 68 0.79 0.42 -17.02
CA ARG A 68 0.64 0.24 -15.57
C ARG A 68 -0.71 0.72 -15.07
N ALA A 69 -1.14 1.91 -15.51
CA ALA A 69 -2.42 2.47 -15.10
C ALA A 69 -3.57 1.51 -15.44
N ARG A 70 -3.57 0.93 -16.64
CA ARG A 70 -4.57 -0.07 -17.06
C ARG A 70 -4.54 -1.35 -16.21
N VAL A 71 -3.34 -1.85 -15.90
CA VAL A 71 -3.18 -3.02 -15.04
C VAL A 71 -3.70 -2.73 -13.63
N TYR A 72 -3.37 -1.57 -13.05
CA TYR A 72 -3.82 -1.23 -11.70
C TYR A 72 -5.32 -0.95 -11.64
N GLU A 73 -5.91 -0.38 -12.69
CA GLU A 73 -7.36 -0.20 -12.80
C GLU A 73 -8.08 -1.56 -12.78
N SER A 74 -7.62 -2.52 -13.57
CA SER A 74 -8.17 -3.88 -13.57
C SER A 74 -7.94 -4.60 -12.26
N LEU A 75 -6.72 -4.49 -11.71
CA LEU A 75 -6.33 -5.12 -10.45
C LEU A 75 -7.14 -4.55 -9.27
N PHE A 76 -7.46 -3.26 -9.28
CA PHE A 76 -8.26 -2.63 -8.24
C PHE A 76 -9.59 -3.36 -8.03
N TRP A 77 -10.34 -3.61 -9.08
CA TRP A 77 -11.63 -4.30 -8.97
C TRP A 77 -11.49 -5.75 -8.53
N VAL A 78 -10.47 -6.46 -9.06
CA VAL A 78 -10.17 -7.85 -8.71
C VAL A 78 -9.80 -8.00 -7.22
N LEU A 79 -9.16 -6.99 -6.62
CA LEU A 79 -8.77 -7.01 -5.22
C LEU A 79 -9.84 -6.43 -4.30
N PHE A 80 -10.49 -5.35 -4.72
CA PHE A 80 -11.42 -4.60 -3.87
C PHE A 80 -12.74 -5.34 -3.64
N VAL A 81 -13.28 -6.01 -4.68
CA VAL A 81 -14.54 -6.77 -4.54
C VAL A 81 -14.40 -7.96 -3.57
N PRO A 82 -13.38 -8.85 -3.68
CA PRO A 82 -13.18 -9.89 -2.70
C PRO A 82 -12.87 -9.36 -1.29
N LEU A 83 -12.09 -8.28 -1.18
CA LEU A 83 -11.81 -7.67 0.12
C LEU A 83 -13.09 -7.21 0.82
N PHE A 84 -13.99 -6.54 0.09
CA PHE A 84 -15.28 -6.10 0.62
C PHE A 84 -16.15 -7.28 1.06
N LEU A 85 -16.16 -8.35 0.28
CA LEU A 85 -16.87 -9.58 0.63
C LEU A 85 -16.32 -10.20 1.92
N LEU A 86 -14.99 -10.27 2.04
CA LEU A 86 -14.33 -10.80 3.25
C LEU A 86 -14.66 -9.95 4.47
N LEU A 87 -14.64 -8.61 4.33
CA LEU A 87 -15.02 -7.70 5.40
C LEU A 87 -16.49 -7.86 5.80
N TRP A 88 -17.37 -8.04 4.84
CA TRP A 88 -18.79 -8.28 5.08
C TRP A 88 -19.01 -9.56 5.90
N ILE A 89 -18.34 -10.64 5.53
CA ILE A 89 -18.40 -11.91 6.27
C ILE A 89 -17.83 -11.73 7.69
N ALA A 90 -16.66 -11.09 7.81
CA ALA A 90 -16.03 -10.85 9.11
C ALA A 90 -16.86 -9.98 10.04
N ALA A 91 -17.64 -9.04 9.51
CA ALA A 91 -18.50 -8.16 10.28
C ALA A 91 -19.62 -8.90 11.03
N SER A 92 -19.99 -10.12 10.59
CA SER A 92 -21.01 -10.94 11.28
C SER A 92 -20.57 -11.48 12.64
N ASP A 93 -19.25 -11.59 12.87
CA ASP A 93 -18.67 -12.15 14.08
C ASP A 93 -18.20 -11.07 15.09
N VAL A 94 -18.52 -9.79 14.83
CA VAL A 94 -18.13 -8.66 15.69
C VAL A 94 -18.89 -8.69 17.03
N ASN A 95 -18.13 -8.67 18.14
CA ASN A 95 -18.66 -8.51 19.48
C ASN A 95 -18.58 -7.05 19.93
N THR A 96 -19.73 -6.42 20.12
CA THR A 96 -19.83 -5.00 20.50
C THR A 96 -19.21 -4.70 21.87
N VAL A 97 -19.04 -5.69 22.74
CA VAL A 97 -18.39 -5.52 24.05
C VAL A 97 -16.93 -5.06 23.90
N TYR A 98 -16.24 -5.53 22.87
CA TYR A 98 -14.85 -5.13 22.59
C TYR A 98 -14.72 -3.70 22.04
N LEU A 99 -15.79 -3.11 21.53
CA LEU A 99 -15.80 -1.74 21.03
C LEU A 99 -15.96 -0.69 22.14
N HIS A 100 -16.17 -1.11 23.39
CA HIS A 100 -16.37 -0.18 24.52
C HIS A 100 -15.15 0.72 24.77
N SER A 101 -13.94 0.21 24.61
CA SER A 101 -12.70 0.97 24.75
C SER A 101 -12.57 2.15 23.78
N PHE A 102 -13.22 2.07 22.63
CA PHE A 102 -13.23 3.14 21.61
C PHE A 102 -13.80 4.47 22.12
N PHE A 103 -14.72 4.41 23.09
CA PHE A 103 -15.37 5.60 23.67
C PHE A 103 -14.73 6.10 24.95
N THR A 104 -13.75 5.40 25.50
CA THR A 104 -13.11 5.71 26.78
C THR A 104 -11.70 6.29 26.63
N THR A 105 -11.12 6.22 25.44
CA THR A 105 -9.75 6.73 25.17
C THR A 105 -9.74 8.25 25.15
N PRO A 106 -8.85 8.94 25.88
CA PRO A 106 -8.74 10.38 25.89
C PRO A 106 -8.28 10.92 24.53
N VAL A 107 -8.80 12.08 24.12
CA VAL A 107 -8.52 12.71 22.81
C VAL A 107 -7.02 12.96 22.59
N SER A 108 -6.26 13.22 23.65
CA SER A 108 -4.81 13.44 23.57
C SER A 108 -4.04 12.19 23.11
N GLU A 109 -4.46 11.00 23.54
CA GLU A 109 -3.89 9.73 23.09
C GLU A 109 -4.28 9.46 21.64
N VAL A 110 -5.55 9.68 21.28
CA VAL A 110 -6.03 9.55 19.91
C VAL A 110 -5.25 10.45 18.95
N ALA A 111 -4.94 11.68 19.35
CA ALA A 111 -4.15 12.60 18.54
C ALA A 111 -2.69 12.13 18.38
N GLY A 112 -2.07 11.58 19.42
CA GLY A 112 -0.73 11.03 19.38
C GLY A 112 -0.63 9.83 18.43
N GLU A 113 -1.53 8.86 18.58
CA GLU A 113 -1.62 7.68 17.72
C GLU A 113 -2.00 8.06 16.27
N GLY A 114 -2.81 9.09 16.09
CA GLY A 114 -3.16 9.62 14.76
C GLY A 114 -1.95 10.14 13.98
N LEU A 115 -0.93 10.69 14.65
CA LEU A 115 0.34 11.07 14.00
C LEU A 115 1.12 9.84 13.52
N LEU A 116 1.12 8.75 14.29
CA LEU A 116 1.74 7.48 13.86
C LEU A 116 1.02 6.88 12.66
N VAL A 117 -0.32 6.92 12.63
CA VAL A 117 -1.10 6.48 11.46
C VAL A 117 -0.77 7.33 10.23
N PHE A 118 -0.54 8.62 10.40
CA PHE A 118 -0.14 9.51 9.31
C PHE A 118 1.20 9.10 8.69
N GLU A 119 2.14 8.58 9.48
CA GLU A 119 3.41 8.04 8.98
C GLU A 119 3.19 6.88 8.01
N TYR A 120 2.24 5.98 8.28
CA TYR A 120 1.88 4.89 7.38
C TYR A 120 1.20 5.36 6.07
N LEU A 121 0.70 6.59 6.02
CA LEU A 121 0.14 7.22 4.82
C LEU A 121 1.22 7.92 3.96
N MET A 122 2.46 8.01 4.42
CA MET A 122 3.57 8.61 3.68
C MET A 122 3.70 8.09 2.24
N PRO A 123 3.49 6.81 1.92
CA PRO A 123 3.52 6.33 0.53
C PRO A 123 2.57 7.08 -0.42
N MET A 124 1.52 7.71 0.09
CA MET A 124 0.60 8.53 -0.70
C MET A 124 1.23 9.79 -1.29
N PHE A 125 2.41 10.24 -0.80
CA PHE A 125 3.16 11.33 -1.43
C PHE A 125 3.52 11.07 -2.89
N LEU A 126 3.55 9.82 -3.33
CA LEU A 126 3.73 9.50 -4.76
C LEU A 126 2.66 10.13 -5.66
N VAL A 127 1.48 10.41 -5.12
CA VAL A 127 0.42 11.12 -5.84
C VAL A 127 0.87 12.51 -6.30
N LEU A 128 1.81 13.16 -5.61
CA LEU A 128 2.36 14.46 -6.00
C LEU A 128 3.15 14.42 -7.32
N PHE A 129 3.60 13.25 -7.77
CA PHE A 129 4.26 13.09 -9.06
C PHE A 129 3.29 12.85 -10.22
N PHE A 130 2.04 12.49 -9.96
CA PHE A 130 1.02 12.24 -10.98
C PHE A 130 0.71 13.44 -11.87
N PRO A 131 0.66 14.70 -11.39
CA PRO A 131 0.37 15.85 -12.24
C PRO A 131 1.30 16.00 -13.45
N ALA A 132 2.54 15.49 -13.35
CA ALA A 132 3.50 15.51 -14.45
C ALA A 132 3.06 14.64 -15.64
N TYR A 133 2.20 13.66 -15.42
CA TYR A 133 1.72 12.72 -16.43
C TYR A 133 0.29 13.01 -16.90
N VAL A 134 -0.38 14.00 -16.28
CA VAL A 134 -1.78 14.32 -16.56
C VAL A 134 -1.87 15.66 -17.33
N ARG A 135 -2.68 15.68 -18.38
CA ARG A 135 -2.93 16.89 -19.15
C ARG A 135 -3.49 18.01 -18.26
N LYS A 136 -3.09 19.25 -18.52
CA LYS A 136 -3.46 20.44 -17.72
C LYS A 136 -4.97 20.62 -17.56
N ASP A 137 -5.75 20.31 -18.60
CA ASP A 137 -7.21 20.37 -18.59
C ASP A 137 -7.86 19.32 -17.66
N ALA A 138 -7.17 18.19 -17.42
CA ALA A 138 -7.66 17.11 -16.58
C ALA A 138 -7.17 17.17 -15.11
N GLN A 139 -6.24 18.07 -14.77
CA GLN A 139 -5.65 18.14 -13.43
C GLN A 139 -6.68 18.41 -12.32
N LYS A 140 -7.68 19.27 -12.55
CA LYS A 140 -8.76 19.51 -11.57
C LYS A 140 -9.57 18.25 -11.28
N LYS A 141 -9.87 17.46 -12.32
CA LYS A 141 -10.59 16.18 -12.18
C LYS A 141 -9.74 15.17 -11.43
N MET A 142 -8.43 15.15 -11.69
CA MET A 142 -7.47 14.29 -10.98
C MET A 142 -7.44 14.62 -9.48
N VAL A 143 -7.31 15.89 -9.09
CA VAL A 143 -7.31 16.30 -7.68
C VAL A 143 -8.60 15.86 -6.99
N ALA A 144 -9.75 16.07 -7.61
CA ALA A 144 -11.04 15.62 -7.06
C ALA A 144 -11.13 14.08 -6.94
N ALA A 145 -10.52 13.34 -7.88
CA ALA A 145 -10.45 11.89 -7.81
C ALA A 145 -9.56 11.41 -6.65
N VAL A 146 -8.42 12.06 -6.44
CA VAL A 146 -7.52 11.77 -5.32
C VAL A 146 -8.21 12.00 -3.97
N TYR A 147 -8.89 13.14 -3.80
CA TYR A 147 -9.66 13.40 -2.57
C TYR A 147 -10.73 12.33 -2.31
N ARG A 148 -11.46 11.92 -3.34
CA ARG A 148 -12.46 10.85 -3.21
C ARG A 148 -11.80 9.51 -2.84
N ALA A 149 -10.69 9.17 -3.48
CA ALA A 149 -9.96 7.95 -3.16
C ALA A 149 -9.43 7.94 -1.71
N LEU A 150 -8.93 9.08 -1.21
CA LEU A 150 -8.50 9.23 0.18
C LEU A 150 -9.65 9.00 1.15
N TRP A 151 -10.82 9.62 0.92
CA TRP A 151 -11.98 9.41 1.77
C TRP A 151 -12.45 7.96 1.77
N VAL A 152 -12.49 7.31 0.60
CA VAL A 152 -12.84 5.89 0.50
C VAL A 152 -11.82 5.04 1.28
N ALA A 153 -10.53 5.32 1.14
CA ALA A 153 -9.49 4.60 1.86
C ALA A 153 -9.66 4.75 3.39
N VAL A 154 -9.87 5.97 3.89
CA VAL A 154 -10.09 6.22 5.33
C VAL A 154 -11.30 5.45 5.85
N ILE A 155 -12.41 5.45 5.12
CA ILE A 155 -13.62 4.72 5.51
C ILE A 155 -13.36 3.21 5.55
N VAL A 156 -12.69 2.67 4.52
CA VAL A 156 -12.37 1.23 4.45
C VAL A 156 -11.42 0.82 5.57
N PHE A 157 -10.38 1.61 5.85
CA PHE A 157 -9.48 1.34 6.98
C PHE A 157 -10.19 1.39 8.32
N ALA A 158 -11.01 2.42 8.56
CA ALA A 158 -11.79 2.54 9.79
C ALA A 158 -12.73 1.34 10.01
N LEU A 159 -13.43 0.91 8.95
CA LEU A 159 -14.29 -0.27 9.00
C LEU A 159 -13.49 -1.55 9.29
N PHE A 160 -12.31 -1.68 8.67
CA PHE A 160 -11.44 -2.82 8.87
C PHE A 160 -10.94 -2.91 10.31
N ASP A 161 -10.46 -1.79 10.85
CA ASP A 161 -9.99 -1.72 12.24
C ASP A 161 -11.11 -1.96 13.25
N LEU A 162 -12.31 -1.44 13.00
CA LEU A 162 -13.49 -1.73 13.83
C LEU A 162 -13.84 -3.22 13.85
N ILE A 163 -13.78 -3.89 12.71
CA ILE A 163 -14.03 -5.32 12.62
C ILE A 163 -12.94 -6.11 13.37
N LEU A 164 -11.67 -5.75 13.19
CA LEU A 164 -10.57 -6.40 13.91
C LEU A 164 -10.69 -6.22 15.41
N LEU A 165 -10.93 -4.99 15.86
CA LEU A 165 -11.10 -4.66 17.27
C LEU A 165 -12.32 -5.38 17.87
N GLY A 166 -13.43 -5.39 17.16
CA GLY A 166 -14.65 -6.07 17.59
C GLY A 166 -14.55 -7.60 17.58
N SER A 167 -13.62 -8.17 16.80
CA SER A 167 -13.42 -9.62 16.74
C SER A 167 -12.45 -10.13 17.81
N PHE A 168 -11.38 -9.40 18.11
CA PHE A 168 -10.32 -9.86 19.01
C PHE A 168 -10.21 -9.08 20.32
N GLY A 169 -10.67 -7.82 20.33
CA GLY A 169 -10.39 -6.88 21.39
C GLY A 169 -8.94 -6.37 21.37
N GLU A 170 -8.72 -5.26 22.07
CA GLU A 170 -7.46 -4.52 22.08
C GLU A 170 -6.24 -5.37 22.49
N ARG A 171 -6.34 -6.08 23.61
CA ARG A 171 -5.22 -6.86 24.19
C ARG A 171 -4.75 -7.98 23.28
N ALA A 172 -5.68 -8.69 22.64
CA ALA A 172 -5.33 -9.80 21.75
C ALA A 172 -4.74 -9.26 20.45
N MET A 173 -5.32 -8.17 19.91
CA MET A 173 -4.86 -7.55 18.68
C MET A 173 -3.42 -7.01 18.80
N ALA A 174 -3.06 -6.41 19.94
CA ALA A 174 -1.70 -5.92 20.20
C ALA A 174 -0.62 -7.02 20.22
N GLN A 175 -0.99 -8.27 20.44
CA GLN A 175 -0.06 -9.41 20.43
C GLN A 175 0.06 -10.12 19.08
N MET A 176 -0.82 -9.78 18.14
CA MET A 176 -0.84 -10.40 16.81
C MET A 176 0.03 -9.64 15.83
N ARG A 177 0.90 -10.35 15.12
CA ARG A 177 1.73 -9.75 14.07
C ARG A 177 0.93 -9.41 12.80
N TYR A 178 -0.05 -10.24 12.46
CA TYR A 178 -0.94 -10.08 11.30
C TYR A 178 -2.40 -10.37 11.70
N PRO A 179 -3.08 -9.44 12.40
CA PRO A 179 -4.45 -9.66 12.88
C PRO A 179 -5.44 -10.02 11.77
N ALA A 180 -5.27 -9.41 10.59
CA ALA A 180 -6.10 -9.66 9.41
C ALA A 180 -6.04 -11.12 8.94
N LEU A 181 -4.84 -11.71 8.89
CA LEU A 181 -4.68 -13.12 8.51
C LEU A 181 -5.32 -14.05 9.55
N THR A 182 -5.13 -13.74 10.83
CA THR A 182 -5.73 -14.50 11.94
C THR A 182 -7.25 -14.43 11.88
N LEU A 183 -7.82 -13.25 11.60
CA LEU A 183 -9.26 -13.10 11.44
C LEU A 183 -9.80 -14.03 10.35
N MET A 184 -9.20 -13.99 9.17
CA MET A 184 -9.65 -14.77 8.02
C MET A 184 -9.47 -16.29 8.22
N SER A 185 -8.42 -16.71 8.95
CA SER A 185 -8.22 -18.13 9.27
C SER A 185 -9.25 -18.65 10.27
N ASN A 186 -9.82 -17.77 11.10
CA ASN A 186 -10.81 -18.14 12.11
C ASN A 186 -12.26 -18.15 11.56
N ILE A 187 -12.51 -17.55 10.41
CA ILE A 187 -13.84 -17.56 9.78
C ILE A 187 -14.10 -18.93 9.17
N HIS A 188 -15.04 -19.65 9.76
CA HIS A 188 -15.49 -20.96 9.29
C HIS A 188 -16.88 -20.85 8.66
N LEU A 189 -16.95 -20.77 7.34
CA LEU A 189 -18.22 -20.82 6.62
C LEU A 189 -18.78 -22.23 6.62
N ARG A 190 -19.82 -22.48 7.43
CA ARG A 190 -20.50 -23.77 7.50
C ARG A 190 -21.06 -24.17 6.13
N GLY A 191 -20.64 -25.31 5.61
CA GLY A 191 -21.18 -25.87 4.37
C GLY A 191 -20.60 -25.29 3.07
N SER A 192 -19.65 -24.35 3.12
CA SER A 192 -19.02 -23.80 1.93
C SER A 192 -17.76 -24.58 1.53
N PHE A 193 -17.49 -24.66 0.23
CA PHE A 193 -16.23 -25.22 -0.26
C PHE A 193 -15.05 -24.24 -0.09
N LEU A 194 -15.32 -22.99 0.25
CA LEU A 194 -14.33 -21.97 0.61
C LEU A 194 -13.79 -22.20 2.03
N LYS A 195 -13.00 -23.27 2.20
CA LYS A 195 -12.42 -23.63 3.49
C LYS A 195 -11.20 -22.78 3.85
N ARG A 196 -10.67 -21.95 2.92
CA ARG A 196 -9.42 -21.20 3.09
C ARG A 196 -9.58 -19.76 2.62
N LEU A 197 -10.29 -18.96 3.42
CA LEU A 197 -10.41 -17.51 3.20
C LEU A 197 -9.10 -16.77 3.42
N ASP A 198 -8.22 -17.32 4.26
CA ASP A 198 -6.85 -16.88 4.46
C ASP A 198 -6.05 -16.81 3.15
N ALA A 199 -6.20 -17.82 2.29
CA ALA A 199 -5.53 -17.85 0.98
C ALA A 199 -6.00 -16.73 0.05
N PHE A 200 -7.28 -16.34 0.09
CA PHE A 200 -7.79 -15.21 -0.67
C PHE A 200 -7.18 -13.89 -0.18
N LEU A 201 -7.12 -13.68 1.13
CA LEU A 201 -6.49 -12.48 1.67
C LEU A 201 -4.99 -12.44 1.33
N LEU A 202 -4.30 -13.57 1.40
CA LEU A 202 -2.90 -13.67 0.99
C LEU A 202 -2.71 -13.32 -0.50
N ALA A 203 -3.62 -13.74 -1.38
CA ALA A 203 -3.59 -13.35 -2.79
C ALA A 203 -3.79 -11.83 -2.96
N ILE A 204 -4.73 -11.22 -2.22
CA ILE A 204 -4.92 -9.76 -2.22
C ILE A 204 -3.63 -9.07 -1.77
N TRP A 205 -3.01 -9.51 -0.68
CA TRP A 205 -1.75 -8.95 -0.19
C TRP A 205 -0.60 -9.14 -1.18
N PHE A 206 -0.52 -10.30 -1.81
CA PHE A 206 0.47 -10.58 -2.86
C PHE A 206 0.42 -9.51 -3.96
N PHE A 207 -0.74 -9.33 -4.57
CA PHE A 207 -0.89 -8.36 -5.66
C PHE A 207 -0.72 -6.91 -5.20
N THR A 208 -1.20 -6.58 -4.00
CA THR A 208 -1.07 -5.24 -3.43
C THR A 208 0.40 -4.90 -3.16
N LEU A 209 1.14 -5.76 -2.47
CA LEU A 209 2.56 -5.55 -2.18
C LEU A 209 3.39 -5.54 -3.47
N PHE A 210 3.08 -6.41 -4.43
CA PHE A 210 3.71 -6.39 -5.75
C PHE A 210 3.48 -5.04 -6.46
N ALA A 211 2.26 -4.53 -6.43
CA ALA A 211 1.94 -3.22 -7.02
C ALA A 211 2.71 -2.09 -6.33
N PHE A 212 2.82 -2.11 -4.99
CA PHE A 212 3.62 -1.14 -4.22
C PHE A 212 5.09 -1.18 -4.63
N ILE A 213 5.74 -2.35 -4.58
CA ILE A 213 7.15 -2.52 -4.99
C ILE A 213 7.34 -1.96 -6.41
N ASN A 214 6.44 -2.27 -7.31
CA ASN A 214 6.51 -1.86 -8.71
C ASN A 214 6.40 -0.36 -8.90
N VAL A 215 5.47 0.29 -8.19
CA VAL A 215 5.29 1.74 -8.24
C VAL A 215 6.51 2.48 -7.70
N PHE A 216 7.01 2.08 -6.53
CA PHE A 216 8.17 2.71 -5.92
C PHE A 216 9.44 2.55 -6.77
N LEU A 217 9.70 1.35 -7.28
CA LEU A 217 10.85 1.13 -8.18
C LEU A 217 10.72 1.93 -9.48
N PHE A 218 9.53 2.06 -10.03
CA PHE A 218 9.30 2.87 -11.21
C PHE A 218 9.63 4.35 -10.95
N TYR A 219 9.14 4.93 -9.84
CA TYR A 219 9.46 6.31 -9.49
C TYR A 219 10.93 6.50 -9.15
N ALA A 220 11.56 5.54 -8.45
CA ALA A 220 12.99 5.56 -8.21
C ALA A 220 13.78 5.64 -9.53
N LYS A 221 13.44 4.79 -10.50
CA LYS A 221 14.05 4.81 -11.85
C LYS A 221 13.90 6.19 -12.51
N GLN A 222 12.71 6.79 -12.49
CA GLN A 222 12.44 8.09 -13.10
C GLN A 222 13.24 9.21 -12.42
N LEU A 223 13.30 9.18 -11.08
CA LEU A 223 14.03 10.18 -10.29
C LEU A 223 15.55 10.06 -10.52
N ILE A 224 16.09 8.85 -10.57
CA ILE A 224 17.51 8.61 -10.88
C ILE A 224 17.85 9.07 -12.30
N ALA A 225 17.00 8.80 -13.28
CA ALA A 225 17.16 9.29 -14.65
C ALA A 225 17.14 10.82 -14.72
N ALA A 226 16.27 11.48 -13.95
CA ALA A 226 16.23 12.94 -13.85
C ALA A 226 17.53 13.52 -13.23
N ILE A 227 18.07 12.87 -12.19
CA ILE A 227 19.35 13.24 -11.58
C ILE A 227 20.47 13.14 -12.62
N GLY A 228 20.54 12.02 -13.37
CA GLY A 228 21.52 11.82 -14.44
C GLY A 228 21.47 12.90 -15.52
N GLY A 229 20.24 13.30 -15.94
CA GLY A 229 20.02 14.38 -16.90
C GLY A 229 20.50 15.75 -16.41
N GLU A 230 20.37 16.03 -15.11
CA GLU A 230 20.90 17.26 -14.51
C GLU A 230 22.45 17.29 -14.48
N PHE A 231 23.11 16.15 -14.25
CA PHE A 231 24.57 16.05 -14.27
C PHE A 231 25.16 16.18 -15.69
N THR A 232 24.52 15.59 -16.70
CA THR A 232 25.03 15.58 -18.07
C THR A 232 24.74 16.86 -18.85
N GLY A 233 24.03 17.83 -18.28
CA GLY A 233 23.75 19.11 -18.92
C GLY A 233 22.80 19.05 -20.14
N HIS A 234 22.25 17.89 -20.47
CA HIS A 234 21.32 17.67 -21.59
C HIS A 234 19.88 18.13 -21.30
N GLY A 235 19.65 18.77 -20.16
CA GLY A 235 18.36 19.25 -19.70
C GLY A 235 17.87 20.57 -20.30
N ASN A 236 18.49 21.11 -21.35
CA ASN A 236 18.17 22.43 -21.90
C ASN A 236 17.49 22.41 -23.28
N ALA A 237 17.00 21.27 -23.76
CA ALA A 237 16.27 21.20 -25.03
C ALA A 237 15.03 20.31 -24.84
N GLU A 238 13.90 20.93 -24.47
CA GLU A 238 12.54 20.68 -24.95
C GLU A 238 11.53 21.39 -24.06
#